data_1b3574e2a24744372d8323b9c09200cd
#
_entry.id   1b3574e2a24744372d8323b9c09200cd
#
_cell.length_a   1.000
_cell.length_b   1.000
_cell.length_c   1.000
_cell.angle_alpha   90.00
_cell.angle_beta   90.00
_cell.angle_gamma   90.00
#
_symmetry.space_group_name_H-M   'P 1'
#
loop_
_entity.id
_entity.type
_entity.pdbx_description
1 polymer ?
#
loop_
_entity_poly.entity_id
_entity_poly.type
_entity_poly.pdbx_seq_one_letter_code
_entity_poly.pdbx_strand_id
1 'polypeptide(L)'
;DGLSWHYIQQPVDEGVPGGDINFDWFGQTLKKKVWHTTVDNVSYDVAVDIKRKYIYSTNWGGGLTRFNYENGSKQWEPVPLPMDDQDSLICGEIDEEEYYFNPIDPPDGSYNHKPFSVYAVADTIWVGTAGGINKGIFRSDGCINWTHYNMEKGLGGDWVIGIIPQQFDEYTRLWLISWISPNAPHPLTYTNDGGQTWKVVNQLFNQGIIVYNLSFSRDYILASTDHGVYFSDINDGIFWMKMPITSDQTGEKILTENIYSAISIGNAEEIIMLGTADGLSLISSDRVTLDNIRFWEPASLFSAYPNPFFINHEGYNQVGNDGYVRFLYSNPNYFSGLIDIFDFAMDRVIQLNNPQSINNYESEIIWNGRNESGDKVANGVYFCRLSLKNQYYWTKLAVIN
;
A
#
# COMPACT_ATOMS: atom_id res chain seq x y z
N ASP A 1 -17.47 17.16 0.53
CA ASP A 1 -17.33 18.05 1.69
C ASP A 1 -16.83 17.32 2.95
N GLY A 2 -16.87 15.97 2.96
CA GLY A 2 -16.46 15.12 4.09
C GLY A 2 -17.42 15.18 5.29
N LEU A 3 -18.53 15.86 5.17
CA LEU A 3 -19.54 16.00 6.24
C LEU A 3 -20.67 14.97 6.13
N SER A 4 -20.84 14.37 4.96
CA SER A 4 -21.80 13.30 4.72
C SER A 4 -21.17 12.21 3.86
N TRP A 5 -21.51 10.95 4.14
CA TRP A 5 -21.00 9.77 3.46
C TRP A 5 -22.17 8.93 2.98
N HIS A 6 -22.12 8.50 1.74
CA HIS A 6 -23.06 7.55 1.16
C HIS A 6 -22.36 6.24 0.91
N TYR A 7 -22.91 5.17 1.46
CA TYR A 7 -22.40 3.83 1.22
C TYR A 7 -22.90 3.30 -0.12
N ILE A 8 -21.99 2.90 -0.98
CA ILE A 8 -22.26 2.13 -2.19
C ILE A 8 -21.75 0.71 -1.92
N GLN A 9 -22.66 -0.25 -1.94
CA GLN A 9 -22.30 -1.64 -1.73
C GLN A 9 -21.31 -2.09 -2.81
N GLN A 10 -20.27 -2.83 -2.41
CA GLN A 10 -19.33 -3.42 -3.36
C GLN A 10 -20.04 -4.35 -4.34
N PRO A 11 -19.54 -4.47 -5.58
CA PRO A 11 -20.10 -5.39 -6.54
C PRO A 11 -19.98 -6.83 -6.04
N VAL A 12 -21.11 -7.51 -6.02
CA VAL A 12 -21.18 -8.95 -5.74
C VAL A 12 -21.79 -9.59 -6.97
N ASP A 13 -21.16 -10.65 -7.47
CA ASP A 13 -21.69 -11.36 -8.62
C ASP A 13 -23.06 -11.99 -8.29
N GLU A 14 -24.03 -11.79 -9.16
CA GLU A 14 -25.29 -12.50 -9.08
C GLU A 14 -25.13 -13.95 -9.58
N GLY A 15 -25.77 -14.90 -8.93
CA GLY A 15 -25.76 -16.31 -9.35
C GLY A 15 -25.22 -17.26 -8.28
N VAL A 16 -24.96 -18.49 -8.66
CA VAL A 16 -24.46 -19.56 -7.78
C VAL A 16 -22.93 -19.53 -7.77
N PRO A 17 -22.27 -19.52 -6.59
CA PRO A 17 -20.82 -19.55 -6.51
C PRO A 17 -20.21 -20.70 -7.31
N GLY A 18 -19.20 -20.39 -8.11
CA GLY A 18 -18.57 -21.35 -9.04
C GLY A 18 -19.37 -21.67 -10.30
N GLY A 19 -20.56 -21.09 -10.45
CA GLY A 19 -21.34 -21.12 -11.68
C GLY A 19 -20.92 -20.04 -12.66
N ASP A 20 -21.68 -19.87 -13.71
CA ASP A 20 -21.48 -18.86 -14.72
C ASP A 20 -22.71 -17.93 -14.82
N ILE A 21 -22.48 -16.68 -15.19
CA ILE A 21 -23.52 -15.73 -15.58
C ILE A 21 -23.18 -15.13 -16.95
N ASN A 22 -24.21 -14.66 -17.61
CA ASN A 22 -24.06 -13.86 -18.82
C ASN A 22 -24.31 -12.39 -18.47
N PHE A 23 -23.55 -11.50 -19.07
CA PHE A 23 -23.77 -10.06 -18.98
C PHE A 23 -23.73 -9.41 -20.36
N ASP A 24 -24.48 -8.35 -20.53
CA ASP A 24 -24.46 -7.55 -21.77
C ASP A 24 -23.27 -6.59 -21.78
N TRP A 25 -22.55 -6.56 -22.88
CA TRP A 25 -21.51 -5.58 -23.15
C TRP A 25 -21.72 -4.98 -24.54
N PHE A 26 -22.48 -3.88 -24.58
CA PHE A 26 -22.81 -3.16 -25.82
C PHE A 26 -23.42 -4.05 -26.91
N GLY A 27 -24.39 -4.87 -26.53
CA GLY A 27 -25.12 -5.76 -27.41
C GLY A 27 -24.48 -7.11 -27.69
N GLN A 28 -23.32 -7.39 -27.08
CA GLN A 28 -22.70 -8.71 -27.05
C GLN A 28 -22.98 -9.40 -25.72
N THR A 29 -23.32 -10.68 -25.73
CA THR A 29 -23.60 -11.48 -24.54
C THR A 29 -22.36 -12.24 -24.10
N LEU A 30 -21.66 -11.72 -23.10
CA LEU A 30 -20.42 -12.29 -22.62
C LEU A 30 -20.63 -13.16 -21.37
N LYS A 31 -19.81 -14.21 -21.25
CA LYS A 31 -19.84 -15.14 -20.13
C LYS A 31 -18.84 -14.78 -19.06
N LYS A 32 -19.27 -14.85 -17.78
CA LYS A 32 -18.44 -14.57 -16.61
C LYS A 32 -18.57 -15.66 -15.56
N LYS A 33 -17.44 -16.03 -14.93
CA LYS A 33 -17.38 -16.87 -13.74
C LYS A 33 -17.87 -16.12 -12.51
N VAL A 34 -18.72 -16.77 -11.71
CA VAL A 34 -19.28 -16.20 -10.47
C VAL A 34 -18.37 -16.51 -9.28
N TRP A 35 -17.96 -15.46 -8.58
CA TRP A 35 -17.19 -15.53 -7.34
C TRP A 35 -17.96 -14.88 -6.19
N HIS A 36 -18.03 -15.58 -5.04
CA HIS A 36 -18.77 -15.14 -3.86
C HIS A 36 -17.98 -15.35 -2.58
N THR A 37 -16.71 -15.01 -2.56
CA THR A 37 -15.97 -15.03 -1.30
C THR A 37 -15.88 -13.62 -0.71
N THR A 38 -15.76 -13.52 0.60
CA THR A 38 -15.59 -12.25 1.31
C THR A 38 -14.28 -11.52 0.93
N VAL A 39 -13.34 -12.24 0.31
CA VAL A 39 -12.05 -11.71 -0.14
C VAL A 39 -12.12 -11.28 -1.60
N ASP A 40 -12.92 -11.95 -2.42
CA ASP A 40 -12.95 -11.75 -3.88
C ASP A 40 -13.59 -10.41 -4.29
N ASN A 41 -14.39 -9.81 -3.42
CA ASN A 41 -15.06 -8.53 -3.64
C ASN A 41 -14.38 -7.34 -2.94
N VAL A 42 -13.15 -7.52 -2.50
CA VAL A 42 -12.36 -6.41 -1.94
C VAL A 42 -11.91 -5.51 -3.08
N SER A 43 -12.29 -4.23 -3.02
CA SER A 43 -11.79 -3.20 -3.94
C SER A 43 -10.35 -2.86 -3.57
N TYR A 44 -9.44 -2.98 -4.55
CA TYR A 44 -8.04 -2.58 -4.39
C TYR A 44 -7.82 -1.13 -4.77
N ASP A 45 -8.52 -0.66 -5.81
CA ASP A 45 -8.39 0.70 -6.30
C ASP A 45 -9.70 1.17 -6.93
N VAL A 46 -9.85 2.49 -7.02
CA VAL A 46 -11.01 3.15 -7.64
C VAL A 46 -10.57 4.35 -8.48
N ALA A 47 -11.18 4.50 -9.65
CA ALA A 47 -11.03 5.68 -10.49
C ALA A 47 -12.39 6.28 -10.86
N VAL A 48 -12.44 7.61 -10.95
CA VAL A 48 -13.65 8.36 -11.33
C VAL A 48 -13.49 8.93 -12.73
N ASP A 49 -14.31 8.49 -13.65
CA ASP A 49 -14.48 9.13 -14.97
C ASP A 49 -15.59 10.17 -14.88
N ILE A 50 -15.18 11.42 -14.66
CA ILE A 50 -16.11 12.55 -14.52
C ILE A 50 -16.83 12.82 -15.84
N LYS A 51 -16.20 12.57 -17.00
CA LYS A 51 -16.78 12.81 -18.32
C LYS A 51 -17.96 11.88 -18.61
N ARG A 52 -17.81 10.58 -18.26
CA ARG A 52 -18.82 9.54 -18.55
C ARG A 52 -19.67 9.17 -17.33
N LYS A 53 -19.35 9.77 -16.16
CA LYS A 53 -20.10 9.58 -14.90
C LYS A 53 -20.01 8.16 -14.35
N TYR A 54 -18.87 7.53 -14.55
CA TYR A 54 -18.57 6.20 -14.02
C TYR A 54 -17.55 6.24 -12.89
N ILE A 55 -17.75 5.37 -11.91
CA ILE A 55 -16.74 4.95 -10.95
C ILE A 55 -16.30 3.55 -11.39
N TYR A 56 -15.01 3.35 -11.56
CA TYR A 56 -14.40 2.04 -11.81
C TYR A 56 -13.85 1.50 -10.52
N SER A 57 -14.01 0.20 -10.29
CA SER A 57 -13.45 -0.51 -9.13
C SER A 57 -12.76 -1.78 -9.59
N THR A 58 -11.56 -2.01 -9.04
CA THR A 58 -10.77 -3.22 -9.28
C THR A 58 -10.96 -4.20 -8.15
N ASN A 59 -11.21 -5.48 -8.48
CA ASN A 59 -11.43 -6.55 -7.52
C ASN A 59 -10.70 -7.81 -7.96
N TRP A 60 -10.01 -8.46 -7.02
CA TRP A 60 -9.25 -9.69 -7.29
C TRP A 60 -10.08 -10.81 -7.92
N GLY A 61 -11.22 -11.14 -7.34
CA GLY A 61 -12.10 -12.19 -7.83
C GLY A 61 -13.30 -11.69 -8.62
N GLY A 62 -13.71 -10.43 -8.41
CA GLY A 62 -14.82 -9.80 -9.13
C GLY A 62 -14.44 -9.23 -10.50
N GLY A 63 -13.15 -8.99 -10.73
CA GLY A 63 -12.66 -8.36 -11.94
C GLY A 63 -12.83 -6.84 -11.94
N LEU A 64 -12.73 -6.22 -13.12
CA LEU A 64 -13.01 -4.80 -13.29
C LEU A 64 -14.52 -4.58 -13.37
N THR A 65 -15.03 -3.65 -12.57
CA THR A 65 -16.44 -3.25 -12.58
C THR A 65 -16.56 -1.74 -12.70
N ARG A 66 -17.71 -1.28 -13.20
CA ARG A 66 -18.05 0.15 -13.26
C ARG A 66 -19.44 0.42 -12.69
N PHE A 67 -19.62 1.61 -12.12
CA PHE A 67 -20.86 2.08 -11.53
C PHE A 67 -21.19 3.46 -12.08
N ASN A 68 -22.38 3.63 -12.69
CA ASN A 68 -22.82 4.94 -13.13
C ASN A 68 -23.50 5.69 -11.96
N TYR A 69 -22.91 6.80 -11.54
CA TYR A 69 -23.38 7.54 -10.36
C TYR A 69 -24.44 8.60 -10.67
N GLU A 70 -24.81 8.83 -11.94
CA GLU A 70 -25.87 9.79 -12.33
C GLU A 70 -27.17 9.13 -12.75
N ASN A 71 -27.18 7.94 -13.34
CA ASN A 71 -28.37 7.35 -13.96
C ASN A 71 -29.36 6.72 -12.96
N GLY A 72 -29.07 6.79 -11.65
CA GLY A 72 -29.91 6.21 -10.60
C GLY A 72 -29.91 4.68 -10.54
N SER A 73 -29.23 3.99 -11.44
CA SER A 73 -28.91 2.57 -11.32
C SER A 73 -28.01 2.37 -10.12
N LYS A 74 -28.33 1.41 -9.25
CA LYS A 74 -27.49 1.03 -8.11
C LYS A 74 -26.69 -0.24 -8.39
N GLN A 75 -26.53 -0.59 -9.66
CA GLN A 75 -25.89 -1.83 -10.08
C GLN A 75 -24.50 -1.54 -10.65
N TRP A 76 -23.58 -2.38 -10.26
CA TRP A 76 -22.27 -2.47 -10.88
C TRP A 76 -22.35 -3.31 -12.16
N GLU A 77 -21.65 -2.89 -13.19
CA GLU A 77 -21.53 -3.59 -14.46
C GLU A 77 -20.13 -4.17 -14.59
N PRO A 78 -19.98 -5.46 -14.94
CA PRO A 78 -18.67 -6.01 -15.31
C PRO A 78 -18.10 -5.29 -16.54
N VAL A 79 -16.79 -5.07 -16.55
CA VAL A 79 -16.06 -4.51 -17.68
C VAL A 79 -15.10 -5.57 -18.19
N PRO A 80 -15.27 -6.11 -19.41
CA PRO A 80 -14.40 -7.15 -19.92
C PRO A 80 -12.99 -6.63 -20.17
N LEU A 81 -12.00 -7.46 -19.86
CA LEU A 81 -10.59 -7.26 -20.16
C LEU A 81 -10.11 -8.36 -21.10
N PRO A 82 -9.03 -8.15 -21.88
CA PRO A 82 -8.42 -9.23 -22.68
C PRO A 82 -8.08 -10.45 -21.83
N MET A 83 -8.15 -11.65 -22.37
CA MET A 83 -7.57 -12.84 -21.74
C MET A 83 -6.04 -12.82 -21.84
N ASP A 84 -5.33 -13.67 -21.08
CA ASP A 84 -3.86 -13.67 -21.03
C ASP A 84 -3.18 -13.88 -22.40
N ASP A 85 -3.84 -14.62 -23.30
CA ASP A 85 -3.39 -14.92 -24.66
C ASP A 85 -3.86 -13.89 -25.70
N GLN A 86 -4.59 -12.86 -25.31
CA GLN A 86 -5.11 -11.83 -26.19
C GLN A 86 -4.31 -10.52 -26.09
N ASP A 87 -3.84 -10.04 -27.24
CA ASP A 87 -3.16 -8.75 -27.35
C ASP A 87 -4.11 -7.56 -27.29
N SER A 88 -5.39 -7.78 -27.58
CA SER A 88 -6.42 -6.74 -27.62
C SER A 88 -7.81 -7.35 -27.46
N LEU A 89 -8.76 -6.49 -27.03
CA LEU A 89 -10.18 -6.83 -27.02
C LEU A 89 -10.94 -5.65 -27.62
N ILE A 90 -11.51 -5.86 -28.81
CA ILE A 90 -12.17 -4.81 -29.57
C ILE A 90 -13.67 -4.89 -29.34
N CYS A 91 -14.27 -3.80 -28.93
CA CYS A 91 -15.71 -3.71 -28.69
C CYS A 91 -16.53 -3.96 -29.98
N GLY A 92 -17.48 -4.87 -29.89
CA GLY A 92 -18.30 -5.30 -31.02
C GLY A 92 -17.68 -6.42 -31.87
N GLU A 93 -16.44 -6.83 -31.58
CA GLU A 93 -15.72 -7.90 -32.29
C GLU A 93 -15.28 -9.03 -31.32
N ILE A 94 -15.84 -9.08 -30.13
CA ILE A 94 -15.52 -10.13 -29.13
C ILE A 94 -16.17 -11.43 -29.57
N ASP A 95 -15.41 -12.51 -29.62
CA ASP A 95 -15.96 -13.85 -29.90
C ASP A 95 -16.69 -14.34 -28.63
N GLU A 96 -18.03 -14.34 -28.70
CA GLU A 96 -18.89 -14.70 -27.55
C GLU A 96 -18.79 -16.18 -27.16
N GLU A 97 -18.34 -17.07 -28.06
CA GLU A 97 -18.17 -18.49 -27.78
C GLU A 97 -16.82 -18.78 -27.11
N GLU A 98 -15.77 -18.06 -27.48
CA GLU A 98 -14.41 -18.26 -26.97
C GLU A 98 -14.12 -17.40 -25.75
N TYR A 99 -14.70 -16.19 -25.63
CA TYR A 99 -14.43 -15.27 -24.53
C TYR A 99 -15.06 -15.74 -23.23
N TYR A 100 -14.23 -15.85 -22.19
CA TYR A 100 -14.66 -16.22 -20.86
C TYR A 100 -14.00 -15.35 -19.78
N PHE A 101 -14.78 -14.45 -19.19
CA PHE A 101 -14.30 -13.61 -18.10
C PHE A 101 -14.16 -14.42 -16.80
N ASN A 102 -12.97 -14.90 -16.55
CA ASN A 102 -12.69 -15.79 -15.42
C ASN A 102 -11.42 -15.36 -14.67
N PRO A 103 -11.54 -14.78 -13.45
CA PRO A 103 -10.41 -14.32 -12.65
C PRO A 103 -9.76 -15.39 -11.77
N ILE A 104 -9.92 -16.69 -12.07
CA ILE A 104 -9.11 -17.73 -11.43
C ILE A 104 -7.73 -17.84 -12.08
N ASP A 105 -6.85 -18.64 -11.45
CA ASP A 105 -5.52 -18.87 -12.00
C ASP A 105 -5.58 -19.75 -13.25
N PRO A 106 -4.70 -19.50 -14.25
CA PRO A 106 -4.53 -20.39 -15.39
C PRO A 106 -4.21 -21.83 -14.93
N PRO A 107 -4.60 -22.88 -15.71
CA PRO A 107 -5.12 -22.78 -17.08
C PRO A 107 -6.63 -22.54 -17.21
N ASP A 108 -7.38 -22.58 -16.11
CA ASP A 108 -8.84 -22.48 -16.14
C ASP A 108 -9.35 -21.03 -16.26
N GLY A 109 -8.53 -20.04 -15.91
CA GLY A 109 -8.85 -18.62 -15.95
C GLY A 109 -7.72 -17.77 -16.51
N SER A 110 -7.74 -16.47 -16.20
CA SER A 110 -6.82 -15.47 -16.72
C SER A 110 -6.30 -14.57 -15.61
N TYR A 111 -4.98 -14.42 -15.50
CA TYR A 111 -4.35 -13.44 -14.61
C TYR A 111 -4.73 -12.01 -15.01
N ASN A 112 -4.94 -11.75 -16.29
CA ASN A 112 -5.37 -10.44 -16.77
C ASN A 112 -6.80 -10.05 -16.34
N HIS A 113 -7.59 -11.00 -15.85
CA HIS A 113 -8.91 -10.74 -15.25
C HIS A 113 -8.86 -10.43 -13.76
N LYS A 114 -7.66 -10.32 -13.15
CA LYS A 114 -7.44 -9.96 -11.73
C LYS A 114 -6.87 -8.55 -11.62
N PRO A 115 -7.68 -7.49 -11.68
CA PRO A 115 -7.21 -6.12 -11.62
C PRO A 115 -6.89 -5.68 -10.19
N PHE A 116 -5.82 -4.88 -10.07
CA PHE A 116 -5.36 -4.26 -8.82
C PHE A 116 -5.42 -2.75 -8.85
N SER A 117 -5.14 -2.13 -9.99
CA SER A 117 -5.03 -0.67 -10.09
C SER A 117 -5.78 -0.16 -11.32
N VAL A 118 -6.29 1.07 -11.22
CA VAL A 118 -7.03 1.70 -12.31
C VAL A 118 -6.77 3.20 -12.36
N TYR A 119 -6.54 3.73 -13.55
CA TYR A 119 -6.36 5.16 -13.80
C TYR A 119 -7.15 5.58 -15.03
N ALA A 120 -8.12 6.47 -14.85
CA ALA A 120 -8.98 6.99 -15.92
C ALA A 120 -8.67 8.47 -16.18
N VAL A 121 -8.36 8.82 -17.42
CA VAL A 121 -8.06 10.18 -17.83
C VAL A 121 -8.53 10.45 -19.25
N ALA A 122 -9.31 11.52 -19.46
CA ALA A 122 -9.84 11.92 -20.75
C ALA A 122 -10.56 10.75 -21.50
N ASP A 123 -10.01 10.30 -22.60
CA ASP A 123 -10.57 9.20 -23.39
C ASP A 123 -9.79 7.89 -23.22
N THR A 124 -9.02 7.77 -22.16
CA THR A 124 -8.18 6.60 -21.87
C THR A 124 -8.44 6.09 -20.46
N ILE A 125 -8.45 4.78 -20.30
CA ILE A 125 -8.43 4.09 -19.02
C ILE A 125 -7.28 3.07 -19.01
N TRP A 126 -6.54 3.03 -17.92
CA TRP A 126 -5.48 2.07 -17.68
C TRP A 126 -5.86 1.15 -16.54
N VAL A 127 -5.62 -0.14 -16.70
CA VAL A 127 -5.95 -1.16 -15.70
C VAL A 127 -4.78 -2.10 -15.52
N GLY A 128 -4.15 -2.04 -14.35
CA GLY A 128 -3.10 -2.96 -13.94
C GLY A 128 -3.67 -4.22 -13.32
N THR A 129 -3.15 -5.38 -13.73
CA THR A 129 -3.66 -6.70 -13.38
C THR A 129 -2.53 -7.63 -12.93
N ALA A 130 -2.87 -8.89 -12.60
CA ALA A 130 -1.87 -9.94 -12.36
C ALA A 130 -1.21 -10.45 -13.66
N GLY A 131 -1.76 -10.11 -14.83
CA GLY A 131 -1.26 -10.50 -16.16
C GLY A 131 -0.59 -9.36 -16.94
N GLY A 132 -0.45 -8.17 -16.34
CA GLY A 132 0.15 -7.00 -17.00
C GLY A 132 -0.68 -5.73 -16.84
N ILE A 133 -0.70 -4.89 -17.86
CA ILE A 133 -1.49 -3.67 -17.92
C ILE A 133 -2.31 -3.58 -19.21
N ASN A 134 -3.54 -3.11 -19.08
CA ASN A 134 -4.44 -2.87 -20.18
C ASN A 134 -4.66 -1.39 -20.42
N LYS A 135 -4.52 -0.93 -21.65
CA LYS A 135 -4.88 0.42 -22.10
C LYS A 135 -6.22 0.35 -22.83
N GLY A 136 -7.24 0.96 -22.26
CA GLY A 136 -8.54 1.10 -22.88
C GLY A 136 -8.73 2.47 -23.51
N ILE A 137 -9.19 2.52 -24.74
CA ILE A 137 -9.60 3.74 -25.43
C ILE A 137 -11.12 3.72 -25.57
N PHE A 138 -11.77 4.75 -25.02
CA PHE A 138 -13.21 4.89 -25.07
C PHE A 138 -13.68 5.28 -26.47
N ARG A 139 -14.65 4.55 -26.97
CA ARG A 139 -15.43 4.92 -28.16
C ARG A 139 -16.46 6.01 -27.80
N SER A 140 -17.04 6.60 -28.81
CA SER A 140 -18.10 7.64 -28.65
C SER A 140 -19.35 7.14 -27.95
N ASP A 141 -19.66 5.85 -28.05
CA ASP A 141 -20.78 5.16 -27.39
C ASP A 141 -20.44 4.76 -25.92
N GLY A 142 -19.19 4.94 -25.48
CA GLY A 142 -18.71 4.58 -24.14
C GLY A 142 -18.19 3.15 -24.01
N CYS A 143 -18.18 2.39 -25.09
CA CYS A 143 -17.51 1.11 -25.14
C CYS A 143 -15.98 1.29 -25.17
N ILE A 144 -15.23 0.27 -24.79
CA ILE A 144 -13.78 0.34 -24.62
C ILE A 144 -13.09 -0.64 -25.56
N ASN A 145 -12.13 -0.12 -26.32
CA ASN A 145 -11.19 -0.95 -27.08
C ASN A 145 -9.90 -1.09 -26.25
N TRP A 146 -9.52 -2.31 -25.95
CA TRP A 146 -8.38 -2.62 -25.11
C TRP A 146 -7.14 -3.02 -25.92
N THR A 147 -5.98 -2.64 -25.42
CA THR A 147 -4.66 -3.18 -25.79
C THR A 147 -3.98 -3.68 -24.53
N HIS A 148 -3.46 -4.90 -24.56
CA HIS A 148 -2.80 -5.57 -23.45
C HIS A 148 -1.28 -5.54 -23.58
N TYR A 149 -0.59 -5.24 -22.50
CA TYR A 149 0.86 -5.24 -22.37
C TYR A 149 1.28 -6.11 -21.19
N ASN A 150 2.32 -6.91 -21.40
CA ASN A 150 2.94 -7.80 -20.44
C ASN A 150 4.47 -7.78 -20.57
N MET A 151 5.18 -8.65 -19.87
CA MET A 151 6.65 -8.73 -19.95
C MET A 151 7.16 -9.01 -21.36
N GLU A 152 6.45 -9.79 -22.17
CA GLU A 152 6.83 -10.05 -23.57
C GLU A 152 6.80 -8.78 -24.44
N LYS A 153 5.99 -7.80 -24.02
CA LYS A 153 5.85 -6.49 -24.67
C LYS A 153 6.63 -5.37 -23.97
N GLY A 154 7.56 -5.73 -23.08
CA GLY A 154 8.54 -4.82 -22.50
C GLY A 154 8.25 -4.34 -21.09
N LEU A 155 7.22 -4.84 -20.39
CA LEU A 155 7.05 -4.57 -18.96
C LEU A 155 8.18 -5.22 -18.16
N GLY A 156 8.49 -4.63 -17.01
CA GLY A 156 9.45 -5.20 -16.06
C GLY A 156 8.86 -6.31 -15.19
N GLY A 157 7.54 -6.35 -15.05
CA GLY A 157 6.80 -7.34 -14.27
C GLY A 157 5.32 -7.28 -14.57
N ASP A 158 4.61 -8.41 -14.45
CA ASP A 158 3.21 -8.55 -14.85
C ASP A 158 2.20 -8.25 -13.75
N TRP A 159 2.60 -8.30 -12.48
CA TRP A 159 1.68 -7.98 -11.37
C TRP A 159 1.65 -6.48 -11.10
N VAL A 160 0.89 -5.75 -11.92
CA VAL A 160 0.83 -4.27 -11.86
C VAL A 160 -0.18 -3.82 -10.81
N ILE A 161 0.32 -3.48 -9.61
CA ILE A 161 -0.49 -3.06 -8.47
C ILE A 161 -0.66 -1.54 -8.34
N GLY A 162 0.13 -0.75 -9.04
CA GLY A 162 0.07 0.71 -8.98
C GLY A 162 0.30 1.34 -10.34
N ILE A 163 -0.52 2.36 -10.65
CA ILE A 163 -0.43 3.18 -11.85
C ILE A 163 -0.38 4.63 -11.41
N ILE A 164 0.80 5.27 -11.52
CA ILE A 164 1.03 6.61 -10.97
C ILE A 164 1.40 7.57 -12.10
N PRO A 165 0.52 8.54 -12.43
CA PRO A 165 0.81 9.55 -13.43
C PRO A 165 1.73 10.65 -12.90
N GLN A 166 2.79 10.94 -13.63
CA GLN A 166 3.66 12.09 -13.44
C GLN A 166 3.43 13.10 -14.59
N GLN A 167 2.96 14.28 -14.26
CA GLN A 167 2.64 15.29 -15.26
C GLN A 167 3.89 16.12 -15.63
N PHE A 168 4.12 16.26 -16.93
CA PHE A 168 5.03 17.22 -17.52
C PHE A 168 4.24 18.12 -18.48
N ASP A 169 4.80 19.26 -18.88
CA ASP A 169 4.11 20.23 -19.74
C ASP A 169 3.66 19.64 -21.07
N GLU A 170 4.47 18.75 -21.66
CA GLU A 170 4.24 18.20 -22.99
C GLU A 170 3.69 16.76 -22.98
N TYR A 171 3.83 16.02 -21.89
CA TYR A 171 3.42 14.62 -21.80
C TYR A 171 3.16 14.17 -20.35
N THR A 172 2.51 13.05 -20.21
CA THR A 172 2.38 12.36 -18.92
C THR A 172 3.24 11.10 -18.95
N ARG A 173 4.20 11.02 -18.01
CA ARG A 173 4.89 9.76 -17.73
C ARG A 173 3.98 8.91 -16.87
N LEU A 174 3.75 7.67 -17.27
CA LEU A 174 2.97 6.73 -16.51
C LEU A 174 3.89 5.71 -15.86
N TRP A 175 4.03 5.79 -14.55
CA TRP A 175 4.78 4.84 -13.74
C TRP A 175 3.93 3.64 -13.37
N LEU A 176 4.54 2.45 -13.41
CA LEU A 176 3.96 1.19 -12.96
C LEU A 176 4.77 0.64 -11.81
N ILE A 177 4.05 0.22 -10.75
CA ILE A 177 4.61 -0.54 -9.65
C ILE A 177 4.15 -1.98 -9.82
N SER A 178 5.11 -2.90 -9.92
CA SER A 178 4.82 -4.33 -9.96
C SER A 178 5.04 -4.94 -8.58
N TRP A 179 4.16 -5.86 -8.17
CA TRP A 179 4.28 -6.55 -6.89
C TRP A 179 5.18 -7.78 -7.01
N ILE A 180 5.77 -8.14 -5.87
CA ILE A 180 6.55 -9.37 -5.77
C ILE A 180 5.67 -10.59 -6.02
N SER A 181 6.05 -11.39 -7.00
CA SER A 181 5.46 -12.69 -7.27
C SER A 181 6.55 -13.75 -7.24
N PRO A 182 6.29 -14.99 -6.82
CA PRO A 182 7.30 -16.05 -6.78
C PRO A 182 8.02 -16.29 -8.10
N ASN A 183 7.38 -15.93 -9.21
CA ASN A 183 7.87 -16.21 -10.56
C ASN A 183 8.05 -14.96 -11.44
N ALA A 184 7.83 -13.76 -10.91
CA ALA A 184 7.95 -12.53 -11.70
C ALA A 184 8.77 -11.46 -10.99
N PRO A 185 9.66 -10.76 -11.71
CA PRO A 185 10.37 -9.59 -11.17
C PRO A 185 9.39 -8.45 -10.87
N HIS A 186 9.81 -7.52 -10.00
CA HIS A 186 9.02 -6.37 -9.59
C HIS A 186 9.77 -5.03 -9.71
N PRO A 187 10.48 -4.75 -10.81
CA PRO A 187 11.10 -3.46 -11.00
C PRO A 187 10.06 -2.38 -11.27
N LEU A 188 10.45 -1.12 -11.11
CA LEU A 188 9.66 -0.01 -11.61
C LEU A 188 9.70 -0.01 -13.15
N THR A 189 8.56 0.29 -13.75
CA THR A 189 8.44 0.45 -15.21
C THR A 189 7.75 1.76 -15.51
N TYR A 190 8.10 2.43 -16.61
CA TYR A 190 7.35 3.60 -17.06
C TYR A 190 7.26 3.72 -18.57
N THR A 191 6.29 4.51 -19.02
CA THR A 191 6.14 4.96 -20.39
C THR A 191 6.01 6.48 -20.45
N ASN A 192 6.60 7.12 -21.48
CA ASN A 192 6.44 8.55 -21.78
C ASN A 192 5.55 8.80 -23.02
N ASP A 193 5.19 7.76 -23.74
CA ASP A 193 4.54 7.81 -25.06
C ASP A 193 3.19 7.08 -25.09
N GLY A 194 2.59 6.92 -23.89
CA GLY A 194 1.28 6.29 -23.78
C GLY A 194 1.28 4.79 -24.10
N GLY A 195 2.35 4.08 -23.76
CA GLY A 195 2.47 2.63 -23.87
C GLY A 195 3.06 2.14 -25.19
N GLN A 196 3.55 3.02 -26.06
CA GLN A 196 4.24 2.60 -27.28
C GLN A 196 5.61 1.97 -26.97
N THR A 197 6.31 2.53 -25.96
CA THR A 197 7.55 1.97 -25.43
C THR A 197 7.53 1.95 -23.90
N TRP A 198 8.18 0.95 -23.33
CA TRP A 198 8.31 0.78 -21.89
C TRP A 198 9.78 0.82 -21.48
N LYS A 199 10.07 1.48 -20.35
CA LYS A 199 11.41 1.56 -19.76
C LYS A 199 11.39 0.92 -18.38
N VAL A 200 12.32 -0.02 -18.16
CA VAL A 200 12.44 -0.77 -16.91
C VAL A 200 13.58 -0.20 -16.07
N VAL A 201 13.30 0.09 -14.80
CA VAL A 201 14.24 0.65 -13.83
C VAL A 201 14.55 -0.41 -12.78
N ASN A 202 15.69 -1.08 -12.93
CA ASN A 202 16.03 -2.26 -12.15
C ASN A 202 16.80 -1.97 -10.86
N GLN A 203 17.20 -0.72 -10.58
CA GLN A 203 18.13 -0.45 -9.48
C GLN A 203 17.59 -0.91 -8.12
N LEU A 204 16.38 -0.52 -7.74
CA LEU A 204 15.79 -0.89 -6.46
C LEU A 204 15.54 -2.40 -6.40
N PHE A 205 14.97 -2.97 -7.46
CA PHE A 205 14.78 -4.41 -7.58
C PHE A 205 16.07 -5.22 -7.41
N ASN A 206 17.16 -4.81 -8.07
CA ASN A 206 18.46 -5.47 -7.94
C ASN A 206 19.08 -5.39 -6.54
N GLN A 207 18.62 -4.46 -5.72
CA GLN A 207 18.99 -4.31 -4.32
C GLN A 207 18.06 -5.06 -3.37
N GLY A 208 17.04 -5.77 -3.89
CA GLY A 208 16.05 -6.48 -3.11
C GLY A 208 15.01 -5.58 -2.43
N ILE A 209 14.83 -4.35 -2.93
CA ILE A 209 13.93 -3.34 -2.36
C ILE A 209 12.57 -3.42 -3.01
N ILE A 210 11.53 -3.50 -2.21
CA ILE A 210 10.13 -3.51 -2.64
C ILE A 210 9.58 -2.08 -2.60
N VAL A 211 9.11 -1.60 -3.74
CA VAL A 211 8.45 -0.30 -3.83
C VAL A 211 6.95 -0.46 -3.60
N TYR A 212 6.43 0.24 -2.59
CA TYR A 212 5.00 0.24 -2.28
C TYR A 212 4.23 1.36 -2.98
N ASN A 213 4.86 2.55 -3.11
CA ASN A 213 4.22 3.71 -3.71
C ASN A 213 5.25 4.70 -4.27
N LEU A 214 4.81 5.54 -5.21
CA LEU A 214 5.56 6.68 -5.71
C LEU A 214 4.77 7.97 -5.48
N SER A 215 5.49 9.03 -5.22
CA SER A 215 4.95 10.40 -5.18
C SER A 215 5.96 11.39 -5.73
N PHE A 216 5.52 12.62 -5.95
CA PHE A 216 6.33 13.63 -6.59
C PHE A 216 6.42 14.85 -5.70
N SER A 217 7.65 15.32 -5.48
CA SER A 217 7.95 16.63 -4.92
C SER A 217 8.30 17.60 -6.05
N ARG A 218 8.72 18.81 -5.69
CA ARG A 218 9.18 19.78 -6.69
C ARG A 218 10.39 19.26 -7.49
N ASP A 219 11.34 18.67 -6.80
CA ASP A 219 12.65 18.33 -7.35
C ASP A 219 12.91 16.82 -7.44
N TYR A 220 12.06 16.02 -6.79
CA TYR A 220 12.31 14.59 -6.64
C TYR A 220 11.07 13.74 -6.86
N ILE A 221 11.31 12.52 -7.37
CA ILE A 221 10.40 11.39 -7.26
C ILE A 221 10.74 10.69 -5.94
N LEU A 222 9.73 10.42 -5.12
CA LEU A 222 9.86 9.72 -3.85
C LEU A 222 9.31 8.31 -3.99
N ALA A 223 10.11 7.30 -3.67
CA ALA A 223 9.68 5.91 -3.60
C ALA A 223 9.57 5.48 -2.14
N SER A 224 8.38 5.11 -1.73
CA SER A 224 8.10 4.51 -0.43
C SER A 224 8.35 3.01 -0.51
N THR A 225 9.19 2.48 0.39
CA THR A 225 9.70 1.11 0.28
C THR A 225 9.71 0.37 1.62
N ASP A 226 10.00 -0.91 1.59
CA ASP A 226 10.28 -1.75 2.76
C ASP A 226 11.65 -1.44 3.42
N HIS A 227 12.46 -0.58 2.81
CA HIS A 227 13.77 -0.16 3.28
C HIS A 227 13.91 1.37 3.44
N GLY A 228 12.83 2.06 3.77
CA GLY A 228 12.78 3.51 3.93
C GLY A 228 12.30 4.23 2.67
N VAL A 229 12.60 5.52 2.57
CA VAL A 229 12.28 6.33 1.40
C VAL A 229 13.50 6.43 0.50
N TYR A 230 13.30 6.19 -0.79
CA TYR A 230 14.28 6.47 -1.82
C TYR A 230 13.83 7.66 -2.66
N PHE A 231 14.76 8.41 -3.19
CA PHE A 231 14.46 9.53 -4.07
C PHE A 231 15.31 9.52 -5.32
N SER A 232 14.76 10.05 -6.38
CA SER A 232 15.41 10.26 -7.67
C SER A 232 15.11 11.68 -8.18
N ASP A 233 15.92 12.20 -9.09
CA ASP A 233 15.61 13.47 -9.77
C ASP A 233 14.24 13.41 -10.44
N ILE A 234 13.46 14.49 -10.35
CA ILE A 234 12.08 14.55 -10.84
C ILE A 234 11.95 14.24 -12.34
N ASN A 235 12.98 14.57 -13.12
CA ASN A 235 12.97 14.38 -14.57
C ASN A 235 13.54 13.02 -14.99
N ASP A 236 14.42 12.43 -14.16
CA ASP A 236 15.18 11.23 -14.51
C ASP A 236 14.44 9.95 -14.07
N GLY A 237 14.36 9.68 -12.79
CA GLY A 237 13.73 8.47 -12.25
C GLY A 237 14.52 7.17 -12.47
N ILE A 238 15.82 7.26 -12.82
CA ILE A 238 16.68 6.10 -13.10
C ILE A 238 17.59 5.81 -11.91
N PHE A 239 18.20 6.86 -11.35
CA PHE A 239 19.09 6.74 -10.19
C PHE A 239 18.37 7.05 -8.89
N TRP A 240 18.43 6.11 -7.97
CA TRP A 240 17.74 6.18 -6.69
C TRP A 240 18.74 6.20 -5.54
N MET A 241 18.54 7.10 -4.59
CA MET A 241 19.34 7.19 -3.36
C MET A 241 18.40 7.08 -2.16
N LYS A 242 18.85 6.37 -1.11
CA LYS A 242 18.11 6.32 0.14
C LYS A 242 18.12 7.69 0.80
N MET A 243 16.96 8.17 1.22
CA MET A 243 16.82 9.42 1.95
C MET A 243 17.37 9.23 3.37
N PRO A 244 18.35 10.03 3.79
CA PRO A 244 18.80 9.99 5.17
C PRO A 244 17.73 10.61 6.06
N ILE A 245 17.04 9.78 6.84
CA ILE A 245 16.13 10.22 7.88
C ILE A 245 16.88 10.09 9.19
N THR A 246 17.35 11.20 9.72
CA THR A 246 18.03 11.24 11.02
C THR A 246 17.01 11.51 12.13
N SER A 247 17.29 11.01 13.35
CA SER A 247 16.57 11.48 14.52
C SER A 247 16.81 12.98 14.67
N ASP A 248 15.79 13.70 15.03
CA ASP A 248 15.90 15.12 15.34
C ASP A 248 16.70 15.37 16.63
N GLN A 249 16.82 16.65 17.03
CA GLN A 249 17.48 17.03 18.27
C GLN A 249 16.75 16.53 19.53
N THR A 250 15.48 16.16 19.42
CA THR A 250 14.68 15.58 20.52
C THR A 250 14.92 14.10 20.69
N GLY A 251 15.56 13.45 19.73
CA GLY A 251 15.82 12.02 19.71
C GLY A 251 14.67 11.21 19.15
N GLU A 252 13.63 11.84 18.58
CA GLU A 252 12.55 11.13 17.89
C GLU A 252 13.08 10.32 16.70
N LYS A 253 12.53 9.14 16.52
CA LYS A 253 12.91 8.19 15.46
C LYS A 253 11.69 7.52 14.88
N ILE A 254 11.75 7.26 13.58
CA ILE A 254 10.87 6.27 12.96
C ILE A 254 11.44 4.89 13.27
N LEU A 255 10.67 4.05 13.96
CA LEU A 255 11.11 2.69 14.35
C LEU A 255 10.68 1.63 13.35
N THR A 256 10.70 1.98 12.08
CA THR A 256 10.42 1.04 10.99
C THR A 256 11.12 1.50 9.73
N GLU A 257 11.50 0.57 8.89
CA GLU A 257 11.92 0.85 7.51
C GLU A 257 10.76 0.68 6.52
N ASN A 258 9.60 0.16 6.95
CA ASN A 258 8.42 0.03 6.12
C ASN A 258 7.69 1.37 5.99
N ILE A 259 7.89 2.03 4.86
CA ILE A 259 7.23 3.26 4.47
C ILE A 259 6.25 2.93 3.36
N TYR A 260 4.95 3.02 3.64
CA TYR A 260 3.90 2.64 2.69
C TYR A 260 3.51 3.76 1.73
N SER A 261 3.66 5.01 2.17
CA SER A 261 3.35 6.19 1.36
C SER A 261 4.20 7.38 1.75
N ALA A 262 4.46 8.25 0.79
CA ALA A 262 5.08 9.53 1.01
C ALA A 262 4.34 10.59 0.19
N ILE A 263 4.25 11.80 0.71
CA ILE A 263 3.72 12.95 -0.03
C ILE A 263 4.49 14.21 0.36
N SER A 264 4.80 15.02 -0.63
CA SER A 264 5.36 16.35 -0.41
C SER A 264 4.23 17.39 -0.36
N ILE A 265 4.23 18.23 0.67
CA ILE A 265 3.26 19.31 0.88
C ILE A 265 3.99 20.63 1.06
N GLY A 266 3.38 21.71 0.56
CA GLY A 266 3.89 23.07 0.68
C GLY A 266 4.69 23.55 -0.53
N ASN A 267 4.62 24.86 -0.78
CA ASN A 267 5.29 25.48 -1.93
C ASN A 267 6.58 26.20 -1.56
N ALA A 268 6.67 26.78 -0.38
CA ALA A 268 7.84 27.56 0.06
C ALA A 268 8.72 26.75 1.04
N GLU A 269 8.09 26.09 1.99
CA GLU A 269 8.72 25.15 2.91
C GLU A 269 8.10 23.78 2.64
N GLU A 270 8.84 22.92 1.97
CA GLU A 270 8.39 21.58 1.63
C GLU A 270 8.46 20.68 2.86
N ILE A 271 7.34 20.07 3.21
CA ILE A 271 7.24 19.06 4.25
C ILE A 271 6.97 17.74 3.55
N ILE A 272 7.74 16.71 3.87
CA ILE A 272 7.48 15.35 3.43
C ILE A 272 6.72 14.62 4.54
N MET A 273 5.51 14.20 4.23
CA MET A 273 4.69 13.37 5.12
C MET A 273 4.83 11.91 4.72
N LEU A 274 5.13 11.05 5.68
CA LEU A 274 5.34 9.62 5.50
C LEU A 274 4.26 8.83 6.26
N GLY A 275 3.58 7.93 5.56
CA GLY A 275 2.77 6.89 6.17
C GLY A 275 3.63 5.64 6.39
N THR A 276 3.86 5.30 7.65
CA THR A 276 4.79 4.24 8.05
C THR A 276 4.09 3.17 8.89
N ALA A 277 4.74 2.02 9.09
CA ALA A 277 4.27 1.01 10.04
C ALA A 277 4.30 1.51 11.52
N ASP A 278 5.01 2.61 11.78
CA ASP A 278 5.11 3.25 13.11
C ASP A 278 4.20 4.49 13.27
N GLY A 279 3.32 4.74 12.31
CA GLY A 279 2.41 5.88 12.29
C GLY A 279 2.73 6.89 11.18
N LEU A 280 2.30 8.11 11.36
CA LEU A 280 2.54 9.22 10.44
C LEU A 280 3.74 10.04 10.88
N SER A 281 4.66 10.30 9.97
CA SER A 281 5.86 11.11 10.24
C SER A 281 5.93 12.31 9.31
N LEU A 282 6.28 13.47 9.85
CA LEU A 282 6.50 14.69 9.12
C LEU A 282 8.00 15.02 9.13
N ILE A 283 8.58 15.22 7.97
CA ILE A 283 9.99 15.58 7.82
C ILE A 283 10.04 16.96 7.18
N SER A 284 10.73 17.89 7.84
CA SER A 284 10.98 19.22 7.28
C SER A 284 11.92 19.18 6.05
N SER A 285 11.88 20.21 5.24
CA SER A 285 12.70 20.33 4.01
C SER A 285 14.22 20.26 4.26
N ASP A 286 14.65 20.71 5.45
CA ASP A 286 16.05 20.60 5.89
C ASP A 286 16.42 19.18 6.35
N ARG A 287 15.43 18.27 6.43
CA ARG A 287 15.55 16.86 6.89
C ARG A 287 16.09 16.70 8.31
N VAL A 288 16.04 17.75 9.12
CA VAL A 288 16.56 17.77 10.48
C VAL A 288 15.45 17.63 11.52
N THR A 289 14.26 18.17 11.20
CA THR A 289 13.11 18.09 12.10
C THR A 289 12.23 16.91 11.69
N LEU A 290 12.02 16.00 12.65
CA LEU A 290 11.12 14.86 12.51
C LEU A 290 10.03 14.99 13.57
N ASP A 291 8.79 14.99 13.14
CA ASP A 291 7.61 15.01 14.00
C ASP A 291 6.76 13.77 13.72
N ASN A 292 6.54 12.94 14.74
CA ASN A 292 5.79 11.70 14.61
C ASN A 292 4.40 11.84 15.21
N ILE A 293 3.39 11.64 14.39
CA ILE A 293 1.98 11.62 14.79
C ILE A 293 1.51 10.18 14.83
N ARG A 294 1.18 9.70 16.02
CA ARG A 294 0.63 8.37 16.24
C ARG A 294 -0.81 8.50 16.68
N PHE A 295 -1.74 7.98 15.88
CA PHE A 295 -3.18 8.11 16.08
C PHE A 295 -3.78 7.06 17.02
N TRP A 296 -3.01 6.41 17.84
CA TRP A 296 -3.57 5.49 18.80
C TRP A 296 -3.56 6.10 20.20
N GLU A 297 -4.74 6.17 20.81
CA GLU A 297 -4.85 6.54 22.21
C GLU A 297 -4.70 5.27 23.06
N PRO A 298 -3.79 5.25 24.05
CA PRO A 298 -3.69 4.12 24.94
C PRO A 298 -4.98 3.98 25.73
N ALA A 299 -5.61 2.80 25.64
CA ALA A 299 -6.78 2.48 26.47
C ALA A 299 -6.48 2.45 27.98
N SER A 300 -5.22 2.63 28.36
CA SER A 300 -4.74 2.61 29.75
C SER A 300 -3.65 3.66 29.95
N LEU A 301 -3.43 4.07 31.22
CA LEU A 301 -2.37 4.99 31.63
C LEU A 301 -0.95 4.49 31.30
N PHE A 302 -0.79 3.21 31.00
CA PHE A 302 0.44 2.56 30.61
C PHE A 302 0.15 1.42 29.63
N SER A 303 0.75 1.45 28.45
CA SER A 303 0.51 0.49 27.38
C SER A 303 1.79 0.14 26.63
N ALA A 304 1.79 -1.02 25.95
CA ALA A 304 2.85 -1.49 25.07
C ALA A 304 2.31 -1.68 23.65
N TYR A 305 3.06 -1.19 22.66
CA TYR A 305 2.72 -1.33 21.25
C TYR A 305 3.97 -1.53 20.39
N PRO A 306 3.94 -2.47 19.40
CA PRO A 306 2.87 -3.43 19.12
C PRO A 306 2.75 -4.50 20.19
N ASN A 307 1.56 -5.08 20.32
CA ASN A 307 1.31 -6.22 21.17
C ASN A 307 0.34 -7.19 20.47
N PRO A 308 0.79 -8.35 19.98
CA PRO A 308 2.09 -8.99 20.19
C PRO A 308 3.28 -8.24 19.58
N PHE A 309 4.45 -8.38 20.22
CA PHE A 309 5.71 -7.87 19.75
C PHE A 309 6.53 -8.98 19.07
N PHE A 310 6.88 -8.78 17.82
CA PHE A 310 7.67 -9.71 17.01
C PHE A 310 9.13 -9.23 16.97
N ILE A 311 10.06 -10.00 17.56
CA ILE A 311 11.48 -9.61 17.63
C ILE A 311 12.18 -9.79 16.28
N ASN A 312 11.85 -10.88 15.55
CA ASN A 312 12.55 -11.28 14.32
C ASN A 312 11.67 -11.21 13.08
N HIS A 313 10.46 -10.70 13.17
CA HIS A 313 9.55 -10.76 12.04
C HIS A 313 9.80 -9.61 11.06
N GLU A 314 10.09 -9.96 9.81
CA GLU A 314 10.11 -9.02 8.70
C GLU A 314 8.74 -8.32 8.59
N GLY A 315 8.74 -7.01 8.66
CA GLY A 315 7.60 -6.23 8.25
C GLY A 315 6.95 -5.28 9.24
N TYR A 316 7.16 -5.40 10.56
CA TYR A 316 6.54 -4.49 11.52
C TYR A 316 7.54 -3.99 12.55
N ASN A 317 7.72 -2.66 12.64
CA ASN A 317 8.56 -1.98 13.65
C ASN A 317 10.01 -2.50 13.71
N GLN A 318 10.64 -2.72 12.57
CA GLN A 318 12.05 -3.11 12.47
C GLN A 318 12.93 -1.95 12.02
N VAL A 319 14.08 -1.81 12.68
CA VAL A 319 15.21 -1.04 12.18
C VAL A 319 16.41 -1.98 12.08
N GLY A 320 16.85 -2.26 10.88
CA GLY A 320 17.83 -3.30 10.64
C GLY A 320 17.25 -4.70 10.94
N ASN A 321 17.93 -5.46 11.81
CA ASN A 321 17.54 -6.84 12.18
C ASN A 321 16.80 -6.94 13.52
N ASP A 322 16.50 -5.82 14.17
CA ASP A 322 15.86 -5.82 15.48
C ASP A 322 14.46 -5.19 15.41
N GLY A 323 13.46 -5.90 15.93
CA GLY A 323 12.14 -5.33 16.19
C GLY A 323 12.14 -4.45 17.44
N TYR A 324 11.15 -3.57 17.55
CA TYR A 324 11.02 -2.66 18.70
C TYR A 324 9.58 -2.62 19.20
N VAL A 325 9.42 -2.53 20.52
CA VAL A 325 8.15 -2.22 21.20
C VAL A 325 8.29 -0.90 21.93
N ARG A 326 7.23 -0.10 21.88
CA ARG A 326 7.10 1.16 22.61
C ARG A 326 6.26 0.97 23.84
N PHE A 327 6.73 1.47 24.96
CA PHE A 327 5.97 1.60 26.19
C PHE A 327 5.57 3.05 26.35
N LEU A 328 4.27 3.32 26.24
CA LEU A 328 3.71 4.65 26.36
C LEU A 328 3.02 4.85 27.70
N TYR A 329 3.18 6.03 28.29
CA TYR A 329 2.54 6.38 29.54
C TYR A 329 2.30 7.88 29.68
N SER A 330 1.24 8.23 30.41
CA SER A 330 0.90 9.62 30.72
C SER A 330 1.93 10.20 31.73
N ASN A 331 2.55 11.30 31.33
CA ASN A 331 3.61 11.96 32.15
C ASN A 331 3.59 13.49 32.03
N PRO A 332 2.48 14.15 32.40
CA PRO A 332 2.31 15.60 32.24
C PRO A 332 3.29 16.44 33.08
N ASN A 333 4.01 15.85 34.01
CA ASN A 333 4.95 16.54 34.87
C ASN A 333 6.41 16.12 34.62
N TYR A 334 6.69 15.41 33.53
CA TYR A 334 8.05 14.98 33.15
C TYR A 334 8.82 14.23 34.26
N PHE A 335 8.15 13.38 35.01
CA PHE A 335 8.81 12.54 36.01
C PHE A 335 9.69 11.48 35.32
N SER A 336 10.81 11.14 35.96
CA SER A 336 11.62 10.03 35.55
C SER A 336 10.82 8.72 35.70
N GLY A 337 10.55 8.04 34.57
CA GLY A 337 9.90 6.74 34.54
C GLY A 337 10.91 5.61 34.41
N LEU A 338 10.68 4.51 35.17
CA LEU A 338 11.43 3.26 35.04
C LEU A 338 10.49 2.15 34.67
N ILE A 339 10.88 1.33 33.69
CA ILE A 339 10.13 0.13 33.33
C ILE A 339 10.95 -1.10 33.66
N ASP A 340 10.44 -1.95 34.55
CA ASP A 340 10.94 -3.29 34.76
C ASP A 340 10.14 -4.28 33.93
N ILE A 341 10.83 -5.13 33.18
CA ILE A 341 10.24 -6.21 32.41
C ILE A 341 10.56 -7.53 33.12
N PHE A 342 9.50 -8.30 33.38
CA PHE A 342 9.58 -9.60 34.05
C PHE A 342 9.09 -10.71 33.14
N ASP A 343 9.67 -11.87 33.23
CA ASP A 343 9.17 -13.08 32.61
C ASP A 343 7.96 -13.66 33.37
N PHE A 344 7.47 -14.81 32.93
CA PHE A 344 6.32 -15.46 33.56
C PHE A 344 6.60 -15.96 35.00
N ALA A 345 7.86 -16.23 35.33
CA ALA A 345 8.27 -16.60 36.69
C ALA A 345 8.45 -15.39 37.61
N MET A 346 8.24 -14.16 37.08
CA MET A 346 8.48 -12.88 37.75
C MET A 346 9.96 -12.59 38.02
N ASP A 347 10.86 -13.24 37.26
CA ASP A 347 12.25 -12.86 37.24
C ASP A 347 12.45 -11.64 36.35
N ARG A 348 13.25 -10.65 36.84
CA ARG A 348 13.48 -9.45 36.05
C ARG A 348 14.42 -9.71 34.88
N VAL A 349 13.91 -9.44 33.69
CA VAL A 349 14.62 -9.61 32.42
C VAL A 349 15.49 -8.42 32.09
N ILE A 350 14.95 -7.20 32.28
CA ILE A 350 15.63 -5.93 32.03
C ILE A 350 14.95 -4.78 32.77
N GLN A 351 15.71 -3.74 33.08
CA GLN A 351 15.20 -2.45 33.50
C GLN A 351 15.52 -1.38 32.44
N LEU A 352 14.49 -0.66 31.99
CA LEU A 352 14.59 0.42 31.02
C LEU A 352 14.41 1.77 31.72
N ASN A 353 15.31 2.72 31.43
CA ASN A 353 15.39 3.99 32.19
C ASN A 353 15.64 5.24 31.32
N ASN A 354 15.40 5.15 30.00
CA ASN A 354 15.63 6.25 29.08
C ASN A 354 14.32 6.76 28.46
N PRO A 355 13.46 7.46 29.23
CA PRO A 355 12.21 7.98 28.71
C PRO A 355 12.45 9.11 27.72
N GLN A 356 11.69 9.12 26.65
CA GLN A 356 11.60 10.21 25.69
C GLN A 356 10.24 10.90 25.84
N SER A 357 10.21 12.22 25.77
CA SER A 357 8.97 12.97 25.74
C SER A 357 8.42 12.96 24.31
N ILE A 358 7.18 12.52 24.15
CA ILE A 358 6.49 12.56 22.85
C ILE A 358 5.75 13.89 22.68
N ASN A 359 5.12 14.35 23.75
CA ASN A 359 4.39 15.60 23.81
C ASN A 359 4.30 16.09 25.27
N ASN A 360 3.58 17.18 25.49
CA ASN A 360 3.44 17.79 26.82
C ASN A 360 2.75 16.89 27.88
N TYR A 361 2.24 15.73 27.50
CA TYR A 361 1.45 14.86 28.38
C TYR A 361 1.92 13.41 28.41
N GLU A 362 2.74 12.99 27.44
CA GLU A 362 3.12 11.59 27.25
C GLU A 362 4.63 11.41 27.16
N SER A 363 5.09 10.29 27.67
CA SER A 363 6.46 9.81 27.54
C SER A 363 6.48 8.38 27.03
N GLU A 364 7.55 8.03 26.34
CA GLU A 364 7.77 6.66 25.87
C GLU A 364 9.13 6.11 26.32
N ILE A 365 9.20 4.79 26.41
CA ILE A 365 10.45 4.03 26.53
C ILE A 365 10.39 2.91 25.49
N ILE A 366 11.48 2.69 24.79
CA ILE A 366 11.58 1.72 23.68
C ILE A 366 12.40 0.51 24.13
N TRP A 367 11.96 -0.69 23.75
CA TRP A 367 12.66 -1.94 24.02
C TRP A 367 12.79 -2.79 22.75
N ASN A 368 13.94 -3.39 22.53
CA ASN A 368 14.27 -4.23 21.38
C ASN A 368 14.17 -5.74 21.66
N GLY A 369 13.54 -6.15 22.74
CA GLY A 369 13.38 -7.56 23.08
C GLY A 369 14.65 -8.27 23.58
N ARG A 370 15.62 -7.51 24.12
CA ARG A 370 16.85 -8.10 24.69
C ARG A 370 16.88 -7.97 26.19
N ASN A 371 17.50 -8.96 26.85
CA ASN A 371 17.74 -8.96 28.29
C ASN A 371 18.95 -8.07 28.67
N GLU A 372 19.30 -8.01 29.97
CA GLU A 372 20.45 -7.24 30.47
C GLU A 372 21.79 -7.70 29.88
N SER A 373 21.91 -8.94 29.42
CA SER A 373 23.10 -9.49 28.78
C SER A 373 23.16 -9.19 27.26
N GLY A 374 22.09 -8.62 26.68
CA GLY A 374 21.99 -8.35 25.26
C GLY A 374 21.44 -9.50 24.42
N ASP A 375 21.04 -10.62 25.05
CA ASP A 375 20.46 -11.77 24.36
C ASP A 375 18.98 -11.52 24.08
N LYS A 376 18.48 -12.01 22.94
CA LYS A 376 17.05 -11.97 22.62
C LYS A 376 16.26 -12.83 23.60
N VAL A 377 15.14 -12.30 24.07
CA VAL A 377 14.27 -13.04 25.00
C VAL A 377 13.46 -14.12 24.30
N ALA A 378 13.03 -15.13 25.02
CA ALA A 378 12.24 -16.23 24.50
C ALA A 378 10.79 -15.80 24.18
N ASN A 379 10.08 -16.62 23.38
CA ASN A 379 8.65 -16.48 23.20
C ASN A 379 7.92 -16.58 24.53
N GLY A 380 6.97 -15.69 24.77
CA GLY A 380 6.19 -15.74 26.00
C GLY A 380 5.41 -14.48 26.30
N VAL A 381 4.74 -14.49 27.45
CA VAL A 381 4.08 -13.30 28.00
C VAL A 381 4.98 -12.70 29.07
N TYR A 382 5.26 -11.43 28.91
CA TYR A 382 6.07 -10.62 29.83
C TYR A 382 5.18 -9.65 30.58
N PHE A 383 5.50 -9.43 31.87
CA PHE A 383 4.83 -8.45 32.70
C PHE A 383 5.72 -7.20 32.76
N CYS A 384 5.17 -6.07 32.36
CA CYS A 384 5.90 -4.82 32.31
C CYS A 384 5.36 -3.88 33.38
N ARG A 385 6.24 -3.42 34.27
CA ARG A 385 5.90 -2.53 35.38
C ARG A 385 6.54 -1.15 35.20
N LEU A 386 5.73 -0.15 34.99
CA LEU A 386 6.15 1.25 35.03
C LEU A 386 6.15 1.73 36.51
N SER A 387 7.28 2.24 36.96
CA SER A 387 7.44 2.96 38.20
C SER A 387 7.50 4.46 37.92
N LEU A 388 6.46 5.19 38.30
CA LEU A 388 6.35 6.63 38.07
C LEU A 388 5.90 7.31 39.37
N LYS A 389 6.74 8.20 39.98
CA LYS A 389 6.43 8.98 41.19
C LYS A 389 5.73 8.15 42.27
N ASN A 390 6.33 7.11 42.78
CA ASN A 390 5.79 6.26 43.87
C ASN A 390 4.50 5.48 43.52
N GLN A 391 4.13 5.43 42.25
CA GLN A 391 3.02 4.62 41.78
C GLN A 391 3.55 3.56 40.79
N TYR A 392 2.84 2.42 40.71
CA TYR A 392 3.15 1.33 39.81
C TYR A 392 1.98 1.09 38.87
N TYR A 393 2.30 1.00 37.57
CA TYR A 393 1.35 0.64 36.53
C TYR A 393 1.83 -0.61 35.85
N TRP A 394 0.92 -1.47 35.45
CA TRP A 394 1.26 -2.75 34.84
C TRP A 394 0.60 -2.91 33.48
N THR A 395 1.35 -3.49 32.56
CA THR A 395 0.81 -3.99 31.29
C THR A 395 1.43 -5.36 30.97
N LYS A 396 0.84 -6.07 30.03
CA LYS A 396 1.32 -7.36 29.53
C LYS A 396 1.79 -7.19 28.09
N LEU A 397 2.85 -7.90 27.74
CA LEU A 397 3.40 -7.93 26.41
C LEU A 397 3.58 -9.39 25.98
N ALA A 398 2.94 -9.77 24.89
CA ALA A 398 3.23 -11.05 24.22
C ALA A 398 4.43 -10.85 23.30
N VAL A 399 5.48 -11.64 23.48
CA VAL A 399 6.70 -11.61 22.65
C VAL A 399 6.78 -12.85 21.79
N ILE A 400 7.06 -12.65 20.52
CA ILE A 400 7.22 -13.72 19.51
C ILE A 400 8.58 -13.50 18.82
N ASN A 401 9.40 -14.54 18.84
CA ASN A 401 10.77 -14.52 18.32
C ASN A 401 10.88 -15.41 17.06
#